data_ba4e6f75064cbc7386a92c305681c1ab
#
_entry.id   ba4e6f75064cbc7386a92c305681c1ab
#
_cell.length_a   1.000
_cell.length_b   1.000
_cell.length_c   1.000
_cell.angle_alpha   90.00
_cell.angle_beta   90.00
_cell.angle_gamma   90.00
#
_symmetry.space_group_name_H-M   'P 1'
#
loop_
_entity.id
_entity.type
_entity.pdbx_description
1 polymer ?
#
loop_
_entity_poly.entity_id
_entity_poly.type
_entity_poly.pdbx_seq_one_letter_code
_entity_poly.pdbx_strand_id
1 'polypeptide(L)'
;MKMLIFGASGRTGQVLCKYAAAAGWLLETPSHVECDLLDADAVSDAVLHSGAQAVVNCAAISGLEACADDPLHAHLINAVAPAAMALACRHTGARFVHLSTDYVLDGRKAGLKAENAKCKPVSVYGESKREGELQVLEALPAAVVMRVSWVCGNPAKPSFVESTLAKALRGEALAAIGDKFSMPTDAVDIARAVLALLPRQESGIFQVCASGEPVSWYDCARMALEYAVEAGALLTMPQLQKTRLADAVFFKEPRPAHTAMLNQRVQECGVVMPTAAETMRRVARRFLEAHG
;
A
#
# COMPACT_ATOMS: atom_id res chain seq x y z
N MET A 1 10.91 2.70 -22.64
CA MET A 1 11.16 3.54 -21.43
C MET A 1 11.65 2.63 -20.32
N LYS A 2 12.51 3.12 -19.42
CA LYS A 2 13.07 2.37 -18.29
C LYS A 2 12.49 2.86 -16.97
N MET A 3 12.15 1.93 -16.08
CA MET A 3 11.61 2.20 -14.75
C MET A 3 12.50 1.55 -13.69
N LEU A 4 12.94 2.33 -12.71
CA LEU A 4 13.64 1.85 -11.52
C LEU A 4 12.62 1.66 -10.39
N ILE A 5 12.55 0.45 -9.79
CA ILE A 5 11.59 0.12 -8.75
C ILE A 5 12.32 -0.36 -7.51
N PHE A 6 12.29 0.43 -6.45
CA PHE A 6 12.73 0.01 -5.11
C PHE A 6 11.63 -0.78 -4.42
N GLY A 7 12.00 -1.85 -3.72
CA GLY A 7 11.05 -2.73 -3.03
C GLY A 7 10.27 -3.67 -3.97
N ALA A 8 10.85 -4.03 -5.11
CA ALA A 8 10.25 -4.92 -6.11
C ALA A 8 9.87 -6.31 -5.56
N SER A 9 10.56 -6.81 -4.54
CA SER A 9 10.25 -8.09 -3.87
C SER A 9 9.03 -8.04 -2.92
N GLY A 10 8.53 -6.84 -2.61
CA GLY A 10 7.38 -6.62 -1.73
C GLY A 10 6.04 -6.95 -2.39
N ARG A 11 4.95 -6.94 -1.58
CA ARG A 11 3.58 -7.23 -2.07
C ARG A 11 3.18 -6.36 -3.27
N THR A 12 3.35 -5.06 -3.16
CA THR A 12 2.99 -4.11 -4.22
C THR A 12 4.02 -4.12 -5.34
N GLY A 13 5.32 -4.18 -5.01
CA GLY A 13 6.41 -4.16 -6.00
C GLY A 13 6.33 -5.30 -7.00
N GLN A 14 6.07 -6.53 -6.56
CA GLN A 14 5.91 -7.69 -7.45
C GLN A 14 4.78 -7.49 -8.46
N VAL A 15 3.62 -6.98 -8.00
CA VAL A 15 2.49 -6.71 -8.87
C VAL A 15 2.79 -5.56 -9.83
N LEU A 16 3.43 -4.48 -9.34
CA LEU A 16 3.85 -3.37 -10.19
C LEU A 16 4.83 -3.83 -11.28
N CYS A 17 5.83 -4.63 -10.94
CA CYS A 17 6.78 -5.19 -11.92
C CYS A 17 6.05 -5.96 -13.02
N LYS A 18 5.11 -6.83 -12.68
CA LYS A 18 4.30 -7.58 -13.64
C LYS A 18 3.54 -6.66 -14.60
N TYR A 19 2.85 -5.65 -14.07
CA TYR A 19 2.04 -4.72 -14.86
C TYR A 19 2.89 -3.74 -15.69
N ALA A 20 4.00 -3.27 -15.16
CA ALA A 20 4.91 -2.37 -15.85
C ALA A 20 5.62 -3.09 -17.01
N ALA A 21 6.08 -4.34 -16.80
CA ALA A 21 6.65 -5.16 -17.88
C ALA A 21 5.62 -5.42 -18.98
N ALA A 22 4.37 -5.74 -18.63
CA ALA A 22 3.29 -5.93 -19.61
C ALA A 22 2.95 -4.64 -20.38
N ALA A 23 3.21 -3.47 -19.78
CA ALA A 23 3.07 -2.17 -20.44
C ALA A 23 4.31 -1.74 -21.22
N GLY A 24 5.32 -2.61 -21.40
CA GLY A 24 6.50 -2.38 -22.22
C GLY A 24 7.62 -1.59 -21.53
N TRP A 25 7.60 -1.47 -20.18
CA TRP A 25 8.71 -0.88 -19.45
C TRP A 25 9.88 -1.86 -19.30
N LEU A 26 11.10 -1.37 -19.53
CA LEU A 26 12.31 -2.05 -19.08
C LEU A 26 12.47 -1.80 -17.58
N LEU A 27 12.62 -2.84 -16.80
CA LEU A 27 12.65 -2.75 -15.35
C LEU A 27 14.07 -2.90 -14.82
N GLU A 28 14.40 -2.04 -13.86
CA GLU A 28 15.56 -2.19 -12.98
C GLU A 28 15.03 -2.27 -11.54
N THR A 29 15.44 -3.31 -10.81
CA THR A 29 14.87 -3.64 -9.50
C THR A 29 15.97 -4.05 -8.54
N PRO A 30 16.72 -3.06 -7.98
CA PRO A 30 17.85 -3.38 -7.12
C PRO A 30 17.39 -4.16 -5.88
N SER A 31 18.13 -5.19 -5.55
CA SER A 31 18.00 -5.95 -4.30
C SER A 31 18.66 -5.19 -3.14
N HIS A 32 18.44 -5.65 -1.90
CA HIS A 32 19.13 -5.08 -0.73
C HIS A 32 20.65 -5.16 -0.79
N VAL A 33 21.20 -6.15 -1.51
CA VAL A 33 22.65 -6.31 -1.66
C VAL A 33 23.20 -5.31 -2.68
N GLU A 34 22.42 -4.99 -3.70
CA GLU A 34 22.82 -4.05 -4.76
C GLU A 34 22.62 -2.59 -4.38
N CYS A 35 21.64 -2.31 -3.49
CA CYS A 35 21.37 -0.98 -2.97
C CYS A 35 20.76 -1.08 -1.57
N ASP A 36 21.57 -0.79 -0.55
CA ASP A 36 21.09 -0.69 0.81
C ASP A 36 20.38 0.66 1.00
N LEU A 37 19.12 0.63 1.40
CA LEU A 37 18.33 1.84 1.63
C LEU A 37 18.74 2.61 2.89
N LEU A 38 19.62 2.05 3.73
CA LEU A 38 20.24 2.76 4.84
C LEU A 38 21.37 3.69 4.37
N ASP A 39 21.91 3.47 3.18
CA ASP A 39 22.94 4.29 2.57
C ASP A 39 22.30 5.25 1.56
N ALA A 40 22.10 6.49 1.96
CA ALA A 40 21.47 7.53 1.13
C ALA A 40 22.31 7.87 -0.12
N ASP A 41 23.62 7.71 -0.06
CA ASP A 41 24.51 7.95 -1.20
C ASP A 41 24.35 6.82 -2.22
N ALA A 42 24.35 5.55 -1.79
CA ALA A 42 24.07 4.40 -2.64
C ALA A 42 22.67 4.49 -3.31
N VAL A 43 21.66 4.97 -2.56
CA VAL A 43 20.31 5.22 -3.10
C VAL A 43 20.32 6.30 -4.18
N SER A 44 21.03 7.41 -3.94
CA SER A 44 21.17 8.49 -4.93
C SER A 44 21.90 8.01 -6.19
N ASP A 45 23.00 7.30 -6.01
CA ASP A 45 23.79 6.75 -7.10
C ASP A 45 23.01 5.76 -7.96
N ALA A 46 22.21 4.90 -7.34
CA ALA A 46 21.32 3.98 -8.05
C ALA A 46 20.34 4.73 -8.96
N VAL A 47 19.77 5.85 -8.51
CA VAL A 47 18.88 6.68 -9.34
C VAL A 47 19.67 7.41 -10.43
N LEU A 48 20.78 8.08 -10.07
CA LEU A 48 21.57 8.91 -11.00
C LEU A 48 22.12 8.09 -12.17
N HIS A 49 22.56 6.85 -11.92
CA HIS A 49 23.19 6.00 -12.95
C HIS A 49 22.20 5.07 -13.65
N SER A 50 20.93 4.97 -13.18
CA SER A 50 19.95 4.08 -13.79
C SER A 50 19.57 4.43 -15.23
N GLY A 51 19.59 5.71 -15.60
CA GLY A 51 19.01 6.20 -16.86
C GLY A 51 17.49 6.00 -16.94
N ALA A 52 16.82 5.79 -15.79
CA ALA A 52 15.38 5.57 -15.73
C ALA A 52 14.59 6.88 -16.00
N GLN A 53 13.51 6.77 -16.76
CA GLN A 53 12.55 7.87 -16.96
C GLN A 53 11.51 7.94 -15.83
N ALA A 54 11.36 6.85 -15.06
CA ALA A 54 10.51 6.78 -13.91
C ALA A 54 11.17 6.01 -12.77
N VAL A 55 11.00 6.49 -11.55
CA VAL A 55 11.43 5.83 -10.32
C VAL A 55 10.20 5.62 -9.44
N VAL A 56 10.00 4.40 -8.95
CA VAL A 56 8.89 4.07 -8.06
C VAL A 56 9.43 3.46 -6.78
N ASN A 57 9.12 4.10 -5.65
CA ASN A 57 9.47 3.58 -4.34
C ASN A 57 8.29 2.82 -3.70
N CYS A 58 8.37 1.49 -3.73
CA CYS A 58 7.49 0.57 -3.02
C CYS A 58 8.12 0.03 -1.71
N ALA A 59 9.38 0.40 -1.44
CA ALA A 59 10.08 -0.08 -0.26
C ALA A 59 9.65 0.69 1.00
N ALA A 60 9.48 -0.02 2.09
CA ALA A 60 9.23 0.54 3.42
C ALA A 60 9.40 -0.54 4.49
N ILE A 61 9.76 -0.13 5.70
CA ILE A 61 9.45 -0.91 6.90
C ILE A 61 8.00 -0.60 7.25
N SER A 62 7.10 -1.60 7.12
CA SER A 62 5.65 -1.43 7.31
C SER A 62 5.10 -2.17 8.54
N GLY A 63 5.93 -2.95 9.23
CA GLY A 63 5.56 -3.56 10.50
C GLY A 63 5.56 -2.51 11.60
N LEU A 64 4.41 -2.29 12.27
CA LEU A 64 4.30 -1.25 13.29
C LEU A 64 5.24 -1.52 14.47
N GLU A 65 5.25 -2.77 14.92
CA GLU A 65 6.10 -3.22 16.01
C GLU A 65 7.60 -3.08 15.63
N ALA A 66 7.97 -3.48 14.41
CA ALA A 66 9.36 -3.34 13.94
C ALA A 66 9.81 -1.86 13.86
N CYS A 67 8.90 -0.95 13.47
CA CYS A 67 9.19 0.48 13.49
C CYS A 67 9.36 1.02 14.92
N ALA A 68 8.58 0.52 15.86
CA ALA A 68 8.67 0.93 17.27
C ALA A 68 9.91 0.35 17.98
N ASP A 69 10.30 -0.87 17.62
CA ASP A 69 11.52 -1.52 18.16
C ASP A 69 12.79 -0.80 17.66
N ASP A 70 12.82 -0.25 16.45
CA ASP A 70 13.92 0.56 15.91
C ASP A 70 13.40 1.79 15.13
N PRO A 71 13.06 2.88 15.84
CA PRO A 71 12.55 4.10 15.22
C PRO A 71 13.55 4.77 14.25
N LEU A 72 14.84 4.69 14.55
CA LEU A 72 15.87 5.28 13.69
C LEU A 72 15.94 4.55 12.34
N HIS A 73 15.97 3.23 12.36
CA HIS A 73 15.94 2.42 11.15
C HIS A 73 14.66 2.68 10.34
N ALA A 74 13.51 2.75 11.00
CA ALA A 74 12.25 3.11 10.35
C ALA A 74 12.30 4.49 9.69
N HIS A 75 12.90 5.50 10.36
CA HIS A 75 13.06 6.84 9.81
C HIS A 75 14.00 6.84 8.58
N LEU A 76 15.15 6.19 8.67
CA LEU A 76 16.10 6.11 7.55
C LEU A 76 15.48 5.50 6.30
N ILE A 77 14.78 4.38 6.42
CA ILE A 77 14.16 3.67 5.30
C ILE A 77 12.89 4.39 4.79
N ASN A 78 12.05 4.91 5.69
CA ASN A 78 10.73 5.43 5.32
C ASN A 78 10.72 6.93 5.00
N ALA A 79 11.77 7.69 5.39
CA ALA A 79 11.86 9.13 5.16
C ALA A 79 13.15 9.54 4.44
N VAL A 80 14.34 9.18 4.94
CA VAL A 80 15.61 9.66 4.37
C VAL A 80 15.86 9.04 2.98
N ALA A 81 15.73 7.73 2.83
CA ALA A 81 15.95 7.07 1.55
C ALA A 81 15.00 7.60 0.44
N PRO A 82 13.67 7.73 0.64
CA PRO A 82 12.81 8.30 -0.38
C PRO A 82 13.09 9.78 -0.68
N ALA A 83 13.59 10.56 0.29
CA ALA A 83 14.05 11.93 0.05
C ALA A 83 15.28 11.96 -0.86
N ALA A 84 16.26 11.08 -0.64
CA ALA A 84 17.42 10.91 -1.50
C ALA A 84 17.02 10.50 -2.93
N MET A 85 16.06 9.56 -3.09
CA MET A 85 15.49 9.20 -4.40
C MET A 85 14.87 10.41 -5.09
N ALA A 86 14.07 11.21 -4.36
CA ALA A 86 13.41 12.39 -4.90
C ALA A 86 14.41 13.45 -5.36
N LEU A 87 15.44 13.70 -4.57
CA LEU A 87 16.51 14.65 -4.91
C LEU A 87 17.27 14.20 -6.17
N ALA A 88 17.64 12.93 -6.28
CA ALA A 88 18.27 12.35 -7.44
C ALA A 88 17.36 12.41 -8.68
N CYS A 89 16.05 12.14 -8.53
CA CYS A 89 15.07 12.31 -9.60
C CYS A 89 14.97 13.77 -10.09
N ARG A 90 15.10 14.75 -9.18
CA ARG A 90 15.15 16.18 -9.57
C ARG A 90 16.34 16.48 -10.47
N HIS A 91 17.49 15.86 -10.23
CA HIS A 91 18.70 16.03 -11.07
C HIS A 91 18.58 15.34 -12.43
N THR A 92 17.99 14.14 -12.47
CA THR A 92 17.86 13.37 -13.72
C THR A 92 16.65 13.77 -14.57
N GLY A 93 15.67 14.47 -13.98
CA GLY A 93 14.38 14.74 -14.62
C GLY A 93 13.43 13.54 -14.63
N ALA A 94 13.77 12.44 -13.96
CA ALA A 94 12.92 11.27 -13.85
C ALA A 94 11.63 11.56 -13.05
N ARG A 95 10.51 10.98 -13.48
CA ARG A 95 9.26 11.01 -12.70
C ARG A 95 9.40 10.16 -11.45
N PHE A 96 8.96 10.68 -10.31
CA PHE A 96 9.05 9.97 -9.03
C PHE A 96 7.67 9.70 -8.43
N VAL A 97 7.43 8.43 -8.06
CA VAL A 97 6.24 7.99 -7.32
C VAL A 97 6.68 7.33 -6.02
N HIS A 98 6.20 7.86 -4.88
CA HIS A 98 6.44 7.32 -3.55
C HIS A 98 5.17 6.75 -2.93
N LEU A 99 5.18 5.48 -2.51
CA LEU A 99 4.06 4.89 -1.79
C LEU A 99 4.09 5.28 -0.31
N SER A 100 2.99 5.87 0.15
CA SER A 100 2.72 6.21 1.56
C SER A 100 1.53 5.39 2.08
N THR A 101 0.93 5.80 3.19
CA THR A 101 -0.05 5.01 3.96
C THR A 101 -1.17 5.87 4.54
N ASP A 102 -2.32 5.26 4.80
CA ASP A 102 -3.40 5.85 5.59
C ASP A 102 -3.05 6.03 7.07
N TYR A 103 -1.97 5.39 7.57
CA TYR A 103 -1.49 5.55 8.95
C TYR A 103 -0.89 6.93 9.26
N VAL A 104 -0.75 7.81 8.28
CA VAL A 104 -0.43 9.23 8.50
C VAL A 104 -1.60 10.00 9.14
N LEU A 105 -2.80 9.43 9.12
CA LEU A 105 -4.02 9.99 9.72
C LEU A 105 -4.15 9.58 11.19
N ASP A 106 -4.79 10.43 12.03
CA ASP A 106 -4.98 10.15 13.46
C ASP A 106 -6.02 9.07 13.78
N GLY A 107 -6.92 8.80 12.85
CA GLY A 107 -7.96 7.80 12.98
C GLY A 107 -9.01 8.04 14.07
N ARG A 108 -9.08 9.25 14.65
CA ARG A 108 -10.00 9.55 15.77
C ARG A 108 -11.43 9.78 15.31
N LYS A 109 -11.63 10.35 14.13
CA LYS A 109 -12.95 10.69 13.59
C LYS A 109 -13.35 9.72 12.50
N ALA A 110 -14.58 9.26 12.54
CA ALA A 110 -15.18 8.48 11.46
C ALA A 110 -15.32 9.30 10.14
N GLY A 111 -15.67 8.64 9.05
CA GLY A 111 -15.89 9.22 7.73
C GLY A 111 -14.62 9.29 6.86
N LEU A 112 -14.82 9.67 5.61
CA LEU A 112 -13.78 9.75 4.59
C LEU A 112 -12.88 10.99 4.79
N LYS A 113 -11.59 10.84 4.56
CA LYS A 113 -10.58 11.90 4.67
C LYS A 113 -10.09 12.25 3.27
N ALA A 114 -10.16 13.53 2.91
CA ALA A 114 -9.58 14.03 1.66
C ALA A 114 -8.04 14.11 1.75
N GLU A 115 -7.38 14.31 0.60
CA GLU A 115 -5.91 14.37 0.50
C GLU A 115 -5.29 15.49 1.36
N ASN A 116 -6.01 16.58 1.55
CA ASN A 116 -5.59 17.72 2.37
C ASN A 116 -5.95 17.55 3.87
N ALA A 117 -6.50 16.42 4.28
CA ALA A 117 -6.81 16.17 5.68
C ALA A 117 -5.55 16.28 6.55
N LYS A 118 -5.71 16.90 7.74
CA LYS A 118 -4.60 17.07 8.68
C LYS A 118 -4.06 15.70 9.10
N CYS A 119 -2.79 15.48 8.83
CA CYS A 119 -2.06 14.31 9.28
C CYS A 119 -1.63 14.49 10.74
N LYS A 120 -1.87 13.46 11.55
CA LYS A 120 -1.42 13.36 12.93
C LYS A 120 -1.27 11.88 13.29
N PRO A 121 -0.20 11.23 12.81
CA PRO A 121 0.03 9.80 13.03
C PRO A 121 0.07 9.47 14.53
N VAL A 122 -0.26 8.23 14.87
CA VAL A 122 -0.32 7.73 16.24
C VAL A 122 0.68 6.61 16.52
N SER A 123 1.51 6.27 15.54
CA SER A 123 2.53 5.22 15.62
C SER A 123 3.82 5.65 14.95
N VAL A 124 4.94 5.07 15.34
CA VAL A 124 6.27 5.33 14.74
C VAL A 124 6.25 5.08 13.23
N TYR A 125 5.57 4.00 12.79
CA TYR A 125 5.37 3.75 11.35
C TYR A 125 4.69 4.93 10.65
N GLY A 126 3.56 5.39 11.19
CA GLY A 126 2.83 6.52 10.61
C GLY A 126 3.63 7.82 10.61
N GLU A 127 4.42 8.07 11.66
CA GLU A 127 5.31 9.23 11.79
C GLU A 127 6.42 9.19 10.75
N SER A 128 7.14 8.08 10.63
CA SER A 128 8.21 7.91 9.65
C SER A 128 7.71 8.03 8.20
N LYS A 129 6.52 7.48 7.89
CA LYS A 129 5.91 7.63 6.56
C LYS A 129 5.45 9.07 6.29
N ARG A 130 4.89 9.76 7.31
CA ARG A 130 4.52 11.18 7.17
C ARG A 130 5.73 12.07 6.93
N GLU A 131 6.82 11.82 7.65
CA GLU A 131 8.07 12.52 7.44
C GLU A 131 8.60 12.31 6.01
N GLY A 132 8.54 11.07 5.51
CA GLY A 132 8.89 10.74 4.13
C GLY A 132 8.06 11.50 3.09
N GLU A 133 6.72 11.65 3.30
CA GLU A 133 5.89 12.48 2.43
C GLU A 133 6.38 13.92 2.35
N LEU A 134 6.72 14.51 3.51
CA LEU A 134 7.18 15.91 3.60
C LEU A 134 8.52 16.10 2.91
N GLN A 135 9.51 15.27 3.24
CA GLN A 135 10.86 15.35 2.68
C GLN A 135 10.87 15.10 1.16
N VAL A 136 10.09 14.13 0.67
CA VAL A 136 9.94 13.87 -0.76
C VAL A 136 9.38 15.08 -1.50
N LEU A 137 8.30 15.71 -0.99
CA LEU A 137 7.69 16.85 -1.65
C LEU A 137 8.51 18.14 -1.53
N GLU A 138 9.33 18.27 -0.48
CA GLU A 138 10.31 19.35 -0.34
C GLU A 138 11.45 19.18 -1.37
N ALA A 139 12.01 17.95 -1.48
CA ALA A 139 13.10 17.65 -2.41
C ALA A 139 12.65 17.75 -3.88
N LEU A 140 11.45 17.25 -4.18
CA LEU A 140 10.87 17.23 -5.54
C LEU A 140 9.36 17.54 -5.49
N PRO A 141 8.95 18.84 -5.57
CA PRO A 141 7.54 19.23 -5.59
C PRO A 141 6.71 18.59 -6.72
N ALA A 142 7.38 18.13 -7.80
CA ALA A 142 6.76 17.41 -8.90
C ALA A 142 6.55 15.90 -8.63
N ALA A 143 6.94 15.39 -7.46
CA ALA A 143 6.72 14.00 -7.10
C ALA A 143 5.23 13.69 -6.88
N VAL A 144 4.87 12.44 -7.14
CA VAL A 144 3.57 11.87 -6.78
C VAL A 144 3.75 11.04 -5.50
N VAL A 145 3.02 11.38 -4.46
CA VAL A 145 2.97 10.60 -3.22
C VAL A 145 1.61 9.91 -3.15
N MET A 146 1.61 8.58 -3.17
CA MET A 146 0.39 7.77 -3.14
C MET A 146 0.17 7.19 -1.74
N ARG A 147 -0.86 7.67 -1.02
CA ARG A 147 -1.35 7.02 0.19
C ARG A 147 -2.21 5.83 -0.20
N VAL A 148 -1.84 4.65 0.29
CA VAL A 148 -2.58 3.40 0.11
C VAL A 148 -3.04 2.88 1.46
N SER A 149 -4.03 2.00 1.48
CA SER A 149 -4.57 1.42 2.71
C SER A 149 -4.82 -0.07 2.52
N TRP A 150 -4.51 -0.87 3.53
CA TRP A 150 -4.84 -2.31 3.60
C TRP A 150 -4.57 -3.06 2.28
N VAL A 151 -3.34 -2.95 1.79
CA VAL A 151 -2.95 -3.54 0.50
C VAL A 151 -3.09 -5.05 0.51
N CYS A 152 -3.86 -5.58 -0.44
CA CYS A 152 -4.14 -6.99 -0.68
C CYS A 152 -3.95 -7.35 -2.16
N GLY A 153 -4.27 -8.57 -2.57
CA GLY A 153 -4.34 -8.96 -3.97
C GLY A 153 -3.04 -9.48 -4.59
N ASN A 154 -2.07 -9.87 -3.76
CA ASN A 154 -0.90 -10.64 -4.21
C ASN A 154 -0.87 -12.01 -3.50
N PRO A 155 -1.29 -13.12 -4.15
CA PRO A 155 -1.31 -14.44 -3.54
C PRO A 155 0.05 -14.93 -3.05
N ALA A 156 1.15 -14.52 -3.69
CA ALA A 156 2.51 -14.88 -3.27
C ALA A 156 2.96 -14.14 -1.99
N LYS A 157 2.28 -13.06 -1.61
CA LYS A 157 2.53 -12.25 -0.40
C LYS A 157 1.19 -11.95 0.28
N PRO A 158 0.54 -12.95 0.90
CA PRO A 158 -0.82 -12.85 1.38
C PRO A 158 -1.00 -11.73 2.43
N SER A 159 -2.11 -11.03 2.34
CA SER A 159 -2.58 -10.08 3.34
C SER A 159 -3.48 -10.78 4.37
N PHE A 160 -4.09 -9.98 5.24
CA PHE A 160 -5.12 -10.47 6.16
C PHE A 160 -6.27 -11.20 5.43
N VAL A 161 -6.73 -10.66 4.29
CA VAL A 161 -7.86 -11.23 3.54
C VAL A 161 -7.51 -12.60 2.97
N GLU A 162 -6.39 -12.72 2.28
CA GLU A 162 -5.94 -14.00 1.72
C GLU A 162 -5.61 -15.01 2.82
N SER A 163 -5.04 -14.55 3.94
CA SER A 163 -4.79 -15.41 5.11
C SER A 163 -6.11 -15.92 5.72
N THR A 164 -7.17 -15.10 5.74
CA THR A 164 -8.50 -15.52 6.20
C THR A 164 -9.11 -16.56 5.27
N LEU A 165 -8.99 -16.38 3.95
CA LEU A 165 -9.44 -17.38 2.98
C LEU A 165 -8.68 -18.71 3.13
N ALA A 166 -7.36 -18.65 3.28
CA ALA A 166 -6.55 -19.85 3.50
C ALA A 166 -6.98 -20.61 4.77
N LYS A 167 -7.25 -19.92 5.87
CA LYS A 167 -7.77 -20.53 7.11
C LYS A 167 -9.14 -21.15 6.90
N ALA A 168 -10.04 -20.45 6.21
CA ALA A 168 -11.38 -20.95 5.92
C ALA A 168 -11.35 -22.25 5.12
N LEU A 169 -10.50 -22.35 4.08
CA LEU A 169 -10.33 -23.55 3.28
C LEU A 169 -9.78 -24.75 4.10
N ARG A 170 -9.04 -24.48 5.18
CA ARG A 170 -8.55 -25.51 6.11
C ARG A 170 -9.52 -25.82 7.25
N GLY A 171 -10.69 -25.15 7.31
CA GLY A 171 -11.67 -25.31 8.40
C GLY A 171 -11.21 -24.75 9.75
N GLU A 172 -10.26 -23.82 9.76
CA GLU A 172 -9.75 -23.19 10.98
C GLU A 172 -10.73 -22.12 11.50
N ALA A 173 -10.63 -21.81 12.81
CA ALA A 173 -11.41 -20.73 13.41
C ALA A 173 -11.04 -19.38 12.83
N LEU A 174 -12.06 -18.57 12.54
CA LEU A 174 -11.92 -17.25 11.92
C LEU A 174 -12.35 -16.15 12.88
N ALA A 175 -11.54 -15.09 12.97
CA ALA A 175 -11.87 -13.89 13.70
C ALA A 175 -11.36 -12.66 12.95
N ALA A 176 -12.11 -11.55 13.04
CA ALA A 176 -11.74 -10.28 12.42
C ALA A 176 -12.23 -9.08 13.22
N ILE A 177 -11.44 -8.02 13.24
CA ILE A 177 -11.74 -6.77 13.95
C ILE A 177 -12.84 -6.01 13.21
N GLY A 178 -13.92 -5.67 13.95
CA GLY A 178 -15.10 -5.03 13.41
C GLY A 178 -15.26 -3.54 13.72
N ASP A 179 -14.32 -2.95 14.43
CA ASP A 179 -14.33 -1.53 14.83
C ASP A 179 -13.08 -0.74 14.37
N LYS A 180 -12.33 -1.28 13.42
CA LYS A 180 -11.29 -0.57 12.68
C LYS A 180 -11.72 -0.43 11.23
N PHE A 181 -11.82 0.82 10.75
CA PHE A 181 -12.39 1.18 9.45
C PHE A 181 -11.37 1.85 8.54
N SER A 182 -11.32 1.42 7.29
CA SER A 182 -10.57 2.05 6.22
C SER A 182 -11.13 1.66 4.84
N MET A 183 -10.33 1.80 3.80
CA MET A 183 -10.67 1.43 2.42
C MET A 183 -9.63 0.43 1.92
N PRO A 184 -9.97 -0.84 1.61
CA PRO A 184 -8.99 -1.80 1.10
C PRO A 184 -8.45 -1.38 -0.26
N THR A 185 -7.22 -1.78 -0.58
CA THR A 185 -6.59 -1.49 -1.85
C THR A 185 -6.02 -2.76 -2.49
N ASP A 186 -6.46 -3.06 -3.70
CA ASP A 186 -5.86 -4.12 -4.50
C ASP A 186 -4.50 -3.63 -5.05
N ALA A 187 -3.44 -4.41 -4.88
CA ALA A 187 -2.13 -4.11 -5.43
C ALA A 187 -2.15 -3.90 -6.96
N VAL A 188 -3.09 -4.53 -7.67
CA VAL A 188 -3.33 -4.31 -9.10
C VAL A 188 -3.82 -2.89 -9.37
N ASP A 189 -4.69 -2.35 -8.53
CA ASP A 189 -5.19 -0.99 -8.72
C ASP A 189 -4.12 0.06 -8.38
N ILE A 190 -3.22 -0.23 -7.43
CA ILE A 190 -2.02 0.60 -7.19
C ILE A 190 -1.14 0.61 -8.44
N ALA A 191 -0.83 -0.57 -9.02
CA ALA A 191 0.00 -0.65 -10.22
C ALA A 191 -0.63 0.12 -11.40
N ARG A 192 -1.94 0.01 -11.59
CA ARG A 192 -2.69 0.77 -12.62
C ARG A 192 -2.63 2.28 -12.37
N ALA A 193 -2.81 2.72 -11.13
CA ALA A 193 -2.72 4.13 -10.75
C ALA A 193 -1.31 4.69 -10.99
N VAL A 194 -0.26 3.96 -10.62
CA VAL A 194 1.14 4.33 -10.91
C VAL A 194 1.32 4.54 -12.41
N LEU A 195 0.96 3.55 -13.23
CA LEU A 195 1.15 3.60 -14.69
C LEU A 195 0.30 4.70 -15.35
N ALA A 196 -0.89 5.00 -14.81
CA ALA A 196 -1.75 6.05 -15.32
C ALA A 196 -1.25 7.47 -14.97
N LEU A 197 -0.61 7.65 -13.81
CA LEU A 197 -0.12 8.96 -13.35
C LEU A 197 1.28 9.29 -13.88
N LEU A 198 2.12 8.30 -14.19
CA LEU A 198 3.49 8.53 -14.67
C LEU A 198 3.58 9.44 -15.91
N PRO A 199 2.76 9.28 -16.97
CA PRO A 199 2.81 10.14 -18.16
C PRO A 199 2.19 11.52 -17.95
N ARG A 200 1.54 11.77 -16.80
CA ARG A 200 0.84 13.01 -16.50
C ARG A 200 1.76 14.02 -15.79
N GLN A 201 1.40 15.30 -15.84
CA GLN A 201 2.10 16.35 -15.09
C GLN A 201 1.58 16.52 -13.65
N GLU A 202 0.85 15.52 -13.18
CA GLU A 202 0.28 15.50 -11.84
C GLU A 202 1.37 15.36 -10.77
N SER A 203 1.15 15.99 -9.61
CA SER A 203 2.08 15.97 -8.47
C SER A 203 1.35 16.10 -7.13
N GLY A 204 2.08 15.89 -6.04
CA GLY A 204 1.55 15.99 -4.68
C GLY A 204 0.87 14.71 -4.19
N ILE A 205 -0.02 14.87 -3.21
CA ILE A 205 -0.67 13.73 -2.52
C ILE A 205 -1.84 13.19 -3.36
N PHE A 206 -1.86 11.87 -3.53
CA PHE A 206 -2.99 11.09 -4.07
C PHE A 206 -3.39 10.02 -3.07
N GLN A 207 -4.68 9.75 -2.98
CA GLN A 207 -5.21 8.63 -2.21
C GLN A 207 -5.69 7.55 -3.16
N VAL A 208 -5.05 6.37 -3.09
CA VAL A 208 -5.33 5.24 -3.98
C VAL A 208 -5.87 4.09 -3.13
N CYS A 209 -7.19 3.93 -3.14
CA CYS A 209 -7.92 2.93 -2.35
C CYS A 209 -9.29 2.66 -2.98
N ALA A 210 -10.01 1.67 -2.49
CA ALA A 210 -11.39 1.40 -2.95
C ALA A 210 -12.30 2.61 -2.76
N SER A 211 -13.36 2.67 -3.55
CA SER A 211 -14.40 3.70 -3.48
C SER A 211 -15.58 3.26 -2.61
N GLY A 212 -16.41 4.21 -2.21
CA GLY A 212 -17.65 3.97 -1.46
C GLY A 212 -17.49 4.20 0.04
N GLU A 213 -18.27 3.46 0.83
CA GLU A 213 -18.31 3.61 2.28
C GLU A 213 -17.13 2.90 2.97
N PRO A 214 -16.66 3.42 4.12
CA PRO A 214 -15.65 2.76 4.93
C PRO A 214 -16.08 1.36 5.37
N VAL A 215 -15.15 0.40 5.30
CA VAL A 215 -15.39 -0.98 5.73
C VAL A 215 -14.44 -1.38 6.86
N SER A 216 -14.85 -2.33 7.69
CA SER A 216 -13.99 -2.92 8.71
C SER A 216 -13.19 -4.12 8.17
N TRP A 217 -12.21 -4.59 8.92
CA TRP A 217 -11.53 -5.85 8.60
C TRP A 217 -12.52 -7.02 8.59
N TYR A 218 -13.50 -7.02 9.50
CA TYR A 218 -14.58 -8.00 9.52
C TYR A 218 -15.39 -7.98 8.22
N ASP A 219 -15.75 -6.79 7.72
CA ASP A 219 -16.50 -6.66 6.47
C ASP A 219 -15.68 -7.14 5.26
N CYS A 220 -14.39 -6.82 5.20
CA CYS A 220 -13.50 -7.32 4.16
C CYS A 220 -13.40 -8.85 4.16
N ALA A 221 -13.21 -9.44 5.34
CA ALA A 221 -13.16 -10.90 5.49
C ALA A 221 -14.49 -11.55 5.07
N ARG A 222 -15.63 -10.98 5.53
CA ARG A 222 -16.97 -11.48 5.18
C ARG A 222 -17.21 -11.45 3.68
N MET A 223 -16.94 -10.34 2.99
CA MET A 223 -17.12 -10.22 1.54
C MET A 223 -16.25 -11.21 0.76
N ALA A 224 -15.02 -11.45 1.20
CA ALA A 224 -14.14 -12.42 0.56
C ALA A 224 -14.64 -13.87 0.75
N LEU A 225 -15.14 -14.21 1.94
CA LEU A 225 -15.71 -15.52 2.26
C LEU A 225 -17.03 -15.76 1.51
N GLU A 226 -17.89 -14.74 1.39
CA GLU A 226 -19.12 -14.79 0.57
C GLU A 226 -18.80 -15.15 -0.88
N TYR A 227 -17.77 -14.52 -1.45
CA TYR A 227 -17.31 -14.89 -2.78
C TYR A 227 -16.77 -16.33 -2.86
N ALA A 228 -16.06 -16.80 -1.85
CA ALA A 228 -15.55 -18.19 -1.83
C ALA A 228 -16.69 -19.21 -1.80
N VAL A 229 -17.83 -18.90 -1.16
CA VAL A 229 -19.05 -19.72 -1.21
C VAL A 229 -19.71 -19.64 -2.59
N GLU A 230 -19.87 -18.44 -3.14
CA GLU A 230 -20.42 -18.26 -4.49
C GLU A 230 -19.61 -19.01 -5.57
N ALA A 231 -18.29 -19.04 -5.41
CA ALA A 231 -17.38 -19.74 -6.32
C ALA A 231 -17.31 -21.27 -6.08
N GLY A 232 -18.04 -21.79 -5.09
CA GLY A 232 -18.05 -23.22 -4.75
C GLY A 232 -16.77 -23.72 -4.04
N ALA A 233 -15.86 -22.84 -3.65
CA ALA A 233 -14.66 -23.19 -2.90
C ALA A 233 -14.96 -23.51 -1.42
N LEU A 234 -16.05 -22.97 -0.90
CA LEU A 234 -16.63 -23.29 0.41
C LEU A 234 -18.07 -23.73 0.22
N LEU A 235 -18.47 -24.81 0.91
CA LEU A 235 -19.85 -25.34 0.83
C LEU A 235 -20.86 -24.40 1.50
N THR A 236 -20.46 -23.77 2.59
CA THR A 236 -21.30 -22.86 3.39
C THR A 236 -20.46 -21.74 3.96
N MET A 237 -21.12 -20.64 4.33
CA MET A 237 -20.47 -19.53 5.01
C MET A 237 -19.90 -19.98 6.37
N PRO A 238 -18.57 -19.92 6.58
CA PRO A 238 -17.98 -20.29 7.86
C PRO A 238 -18.33 -19.26 8.94
N GLN A 239 -18.32 -19.70 10.21
CA GLN A 239 -18.49 -18.79 11.33
C GLN A 239 -17.30 -17.84 11.41
N LEU A 240 -17.54 -16.54 11.27
CA LEU A 240 -16.56 -15.48 11.42
C LEU A 240 -16.85 -14.71 12.72
N GLN A 241 -15.96 -14.83 13.71
CA GLN A 241 -16.08 -14.10 14.97
C GLN A 241 -15.71 -12.63 14.76
N LYS A 242 -16.62 -11.73 15.15
CA LYS A 242 -16.34 -10.28 15.19
C LYS A 242 -15.66 -9.93 16.51
N THR A 243 -14.47 -9.34 16.44
CA THR A 243 -13.68 -8.90 17.60
C THR A 243 -13.54 -7.37 17.63
N ARG A 244 -13.03 -6.82 18.72
CA ARG A 244 -12.76 -5.39 18.86
C ARG A 244 -11.25 -5.12 18.75
N LEU A 245 -10.88 -3.96 18.24
CA LEU A 245 -9.48 -3.54 18.18
C LEU A 245 -8.84 -3.50 19.58
N ALA A 246 -9.60 -3.04 20.59
CA ALA A 246 -9.14 -2.98 21.97
C ALA A 246 -8.82 -4.35 22.60
N ASP A 247 -9.42 -5.42 22.09
CA ASP A 247 -9.22 -6.79 22.59
C ASP A 247 -8.03 -7.50 21.88
N ALA A 248 -7.44 -6.85 20.88
CA ALA A 248 -6.30 -7.39 20.11
C ALA A 248 -4.97 -7.15 20.84
N VAL A 249 -4.79 -7.81 22.00
CA VAL A 249 -3.62 -7.65 22.89
C VAL A 249 -2.26 -8.02 22.25
N PHE A 250 -2.30 -8.71 21.12
CA PHE A 250 -1.09 -9.03 20.33
C PHE A 250 -0.56 -7.82 19.56
N PHE A 251 -1.34 -6.75 19.42
CA PHE A 251 -0.86 -5.48 18.88
C PHE A 251 -0.28 -4.65 20.01
N LYS A 252 1.03 -4.42 19.99
CA LYS A 252 1.73 -3.58 20.96
C LYS A 252 1.63 -2.10 20.59
N GLU A 253 1.69 -1.81 19.28
CA GLU A 253 1.64 -0.45 18.76
C GLU A 253 0.20 0.03 18.52
N PRO A 254 -0.09 1.31 18.77
CA PRO A 254 -1.41 1.88 18.54
C PRO A 254 -1.77 1.86 17.05
N ARG A 255 -3.02 1.50 16.77
CA ARG A 255 -3.58 1.49 15.41
C ARG A 255 -4.73 2.48 15.30
N PRO A 256 -4.70 3.39 14.32
CA PRO A 256 -5.79 4.32 14.10
C PRO A 256 -7.08 3.57 13.72
N ALA A 257 -8.21 3.90 14.38
CA ALA A 257 -9.47 3.19 14.16
C ALA A 257 -10.21 3.60 12.87
N HIS A 258 -10.07 4.85 12.41
CA HIS A 258 -10.82 5.41 11.29
C HIS A 258 -9.90 6.11 10.29
N THR A 259 -9.34 5.37 9.34
CA THR A 259 -8.40 5.88 8.34
C THR A 259 -8.95 5.84 6.91
N ALA A 260 -10.25 5.75 6.74
CA ALA A 260 -10.87 5.72 5.42
C ALA A 260 -10.57 7.00 4.63
N MET A 261 -10.13 6.84 3.39
CA MET A 261 -9.66 7.90 2.50
C MET A 261 -10.62 8.12 1.33
N LEU A 262 -10.73 9.37 0.89
CA LEU A 262 -11.47 9.78 -0.29
C LEU A 262 -10.52 9.83 -1.49
N ASN A 263 -10.70 8.96 -2.47
CA ASN A 263 -9.83 8.81 -3.63
C ASN A 263 -10.19 9.73 -4.81
N GLN A 264 -10.59 10.97 -4.53
CA GLN A 264 -11.15 11.88 -5.51
C GLN A 264 -10.12 12.24 -6.60
N ARG A 265 -8.92 12.67 -6.21
CA ARG A 265 -7.89 13.13 -7.16
C ARG A 265 -7.48 12.06 -8.17
N VAL A 266 -7.35 10.81 -7.74
CA VAL A 266 -6.98 9.72 -8.68
C VAL A 266 -8.13 9.44 -9.66
N GLN A 267 -9.40 9.59 -9.22
CA GLN A 267 -10.55 9.46 -10.11
C GLN A 267 -10.65 10.63 -11.10
N GLU A 268 -10.35 11.87 -10.69
CA GLU A 268 -10.27 13.04 -11.58
C GLU A 268 -9.21 12.84 -12.67
N CYS A 269 -8.18 12.06 -12.40
CA CYS A 269 -7.21 11.61 -13.39
C CYS A 269 -7.71 10.43 -14.26
N GLY A 270 -8.98 10.07 -14.21
CA GLY A 270 -9.57 8.99 -15.01
C GLY A 270 -9.22 7.57 -14.56
N VAL A 271 -8.66 7.40 -13.35
CA VAL A 271 -8.41 6.08 -12.77
C VAL A 271 -9.65 5.64 -11.98
N VAL A 272 -10.41 4.71 -12.55
CA VAL A 272 -11.60 4.18 -11.89
C VAL A 272 -11.18 3.23 -10.76
N MET A 273 -11.54 3.59 -9.53
CA MET A 273 -11.30 2.76 -8.35
C MET A 273 -12.56 1.93 -8.03
N PRO A 274 -12.41 0.61 -7.84
CA PRO A 274 -13.54 -0.26 -7.53
C PRO A 274 -14.09 0.01 -6.13
N THR A 275 -15.29 -0.48 -5.85
CA THR A 275 -15.84 -0.55 -4.49
C THR A 275 -15.06 -1.56 -3.63
N ALA A 276 -15.23 -1.48 -2.29
CA ALA A 276 -14.65 -2.48 -1.39
C ALA A 276 -15.12 -3.90 -1.71
N ALA A 277 -16.41 -4.07 -2.04
CA ALA A 277 -16.97 -5.37 -2.42
C ALA A 277 -16.35 -5.94 -3.70
N GLU A 278 -16.21 -5.11 -4.74
CA GLU A 278 -15.55 -5.49 -5.99
C GLU A 278 -14.08 -5.81 -5.79
N THR A 279 -13.39 -5.04 -4.93
CA THR A 279 -12.00 -5.28 -4.55
C THR A 279 -11.87 -6.65 -3.88
N MET A 280 -12.69 -6.94 -2.88
CA MET A 280 -12.65 -8.23 -2.17
C MET A 280 -12.97 -9.40 -3.09
N ARG A 281 -13.96 -9.24 -3.98
CA ARG A 281 -14.31 -10.26 -4.98
C ARG A 281 -13.13 -10.57 -5.92
N ARG A 282 -12.44 -9.55 -6.43
CA ARG A 282 -11.26 -9.72 -7.31
C ARG A 282 -10.08 -10.37 -6.58
N VAL A 283 -9.83 -9.96 -5.34
CA VAL A 283 -8.78 -10.52 -4.50
C VAL A 283 -9.05 -11.98 -4.17
N ALA A 284 -10.27 -12.30 -3.72
CA ALA A 284 -10.67 -13.67 -3.41
C ALA A 284 -10.59 -14.58 -4.64
N ARG A 285 -11.07 -14.12 -5.80
CA ARG A 285 -10.97 -14.88 -7.05
C ARG A 285 -9.53 -15.25 -7.38
N ARG A 286 -8.60 -14.27 -7.41
CA ARG A 286 -7.18 -14.53 -7.71
C ARG A 286 -6.53 -15.45 -6.69
N PHE A 287 -6.91 -15.34 -5.42
CA PHE A 287 -6.41 -16.22 -4.40
C PHE A 287 -6.86 -17.67 -4.63
N LEU A 288 -8.13 -17.89 -4.92
CA LEU A 288 -8.68 -19.23 -5.19
C LEU A 288 -8.10 -19.83 -6.47
N GLU A 289 -7.96 -19.05 -7.56
CA GLU A 289 -7.32 -19.50 -8.81
C GLU A 289 -5.85 -19.90 -8.63
N ALA A 290 -5.16 -19.34 -7.64
CA ALA A 290 -3.76 -19.66 -7.35
C ALA A 290 -3.56 -20.85 -6.39
N HIS A 291 -4.63 -21.30 -5.69
CA HIS A 291 -4.54 -22.33 -4.63
C HIS A 291 -5.56 -23.48 -4.81
N GLY A 292 -6.38 -23.44 -5.84
CA GLY A 292 -7.28 -24.52 -6.30
C GLY A 292 -6.68 -25.18 -7.50
#